data_33f8b34c029e7e78424d4ef8b82a939e
#
_entry.id   33f8b34c029e7e78424d4ef8b82a939e
#
_cell.length_a   1.000
_cell.length_b   1.000
_cell.length_c   1.000
_cell.angle_alpha   90.00
_cell.angle_beta   90.00
_cell.angle_gamma   90.00
#
_symmetry.space_group_name_H-M   'P 1'
#
loop_
_entity.id
_entity.type
_entity.pdbx_description
1 polymer ?
#
loop_
_entity_poly.entity_id
_entity_poly.type
_entity_poly.pdbx_seq_one_letter_code
_entity_poly.pdbx_strand_id
1 'polypeptide(L)'
;GDFQELKDIEGLQVSAVSADLYKNGRDDLTLFYFPEGSNHAVAYTKSSIVSESINWNRKNAKNNIKALVVNTKNANTFTGDQGLVGLDDIARTLLESLKKIENENGYEKTKIKDIIFASTGVIGEKFPVEKIKNNISYLVSNLRINQNKLIWLKVASAIMTTDTRPKLAYSEIKLGDKIVRIAGIAKGSGMIAPNLATMFSFIFTDADIS
;
A
#
# COMPACT_ATOMS: atom_id res chain seq x y z
N GLY A 1 27.79 13.91 1.77
CA GLY A 1 27.33 13.23 2.98
C GLY A 1 27.16 11.75 2.68
N ASP A 2 27.79 10.92 3.47
CA ASP A 2 27.75 9.48 3.34
C ASP A 2 26.31 9.00 3.44
N PHE A 3 25.80 8.46 2.33
CA PHE A 3 24.56 7.71 2.35
C PHE A 3 24.84 6.40 3.09
N GLN A 4 24.36 6.29 4.32
CA GLN A 4 24.32 4.99 4.98
C GLN A 4 23.56 4.02 4.07
N GLU A 5 24.20 2.91 3.74
CA GLU A 5 23.53 1.81 3.09
C GLU A 5 22.32 1.42 3.96
N LEU A 6 21.13 1.59 3.40
CA LEU A 6 19.91 1.18 4.07
C LEU A 6 19.88 -0.35 4.07
N LYS A 7 19.81 -0.93 5.25
CA LYS A 7 19.62 -2.37 5.39
C LYS A 7 18.21 -2.73 4.93
N ASP A 8 18.08 -3.85 4.25
CA ASP A 8 16.78 -4.42 3.92
C ASP A 8 15.95 -4.64 5.20
N ILE A 9 14.68 -4.32 5.13
CA ILE A 9 13.75 -4.68 6.20
C ILE A 9 13.44 -6.16 6.07
N GLU A 10 13.86 -6.91 7.06
CA GLU A 10 13.64 -8.36 7.09
C GLU A 10 12.13 -8.67 7.14
N GLY A 11 11.72 -9.67 6.38
CA GLY A 11 10.33 -10.10 6.34
C GLY A 11 9.39 -9.24 5.49
N LEU A 12 9.91 -8.25 4.79
CA LEU A 12 9.13 -7.38 3.91
C LEU A 12 9.59 -7.51 2.46
N GLN A 13 8.63 -7.61 1.55
CA GLN A 13 8.82 -7.46 0.11
C GLN A 13 7.96 -6.30 -0.38
N VAL A 14 8.46 -5.53 -1.33
CA VAL A 14 7.78 -4.34 -1.84
C VAL A 14 7.68 -4.36 -3.36
N SER A 15 6.62 -3.78 -3.87
CA SER A 15 6.41 -3.61 -5.30
C SER A 15 5.60 -2.33 -5.57
N ALA A 16 5.92 -1.66 -6.66
CA ALA A 16 5.14 -0.52 -7.15
C ALA A 16 5.07 -0.58 -8.67
N VAL A 17 3.88 -0.41 -9.22
CA VAL A 17 3.61 -0.44 -10.66
C VAL A 17 2.58 0.62 -11.02
N SER A 18 2.44 0.89 -12.33
CA SER A 18 1.32 1.65 -12.87
C SER A 18 0.16 0.71 -13.16
N ALA A 19 -1.02 1.04 -12.62
CA ALA A 19 -2.30 0.45 -13.03
C ALA A 19 -3.02 1.37 -14.03
N ASP A 20 -2.30 2.35 -14.58
CA ASP A 20 -2.82 3.33 -15.53
C ASP A 20 -3.98 4.18 -14.95
N LEU A 21 -3.90 4.49 -13.66
CA LEU A 21 -4.84 5.40 -13.00
C LEU A 21 -4.55 6.85 -13.39
N TYR A 22 -3.28 7.18 -13.62
CA TYR A 22 -2.84 8.45 -14.19
C TYR A 22 -2.53 8.28 -15.67
N LYS A 23 -2.84 9.30 -16.47
CA LYS A 23 -2.63 9.27 -17.92
C LYS A 23 -1.16 9.29 -18.35
N ASN A 24 -0.26 9.65 -17.45
CA ASN A 24 1.18 9.77 -17.73
C ASN A 24 1.99 8.51 -17.44
N GLY A 25 1.33 7.40 -17.10
CA GLY A 25 1.99 6.12 -16.83
C GLY A 25 2.79 6.04 -15.54
N ARG A 26 2.67 7.04 -14.63
CA ARG A 26 3.36 7.00 -13.34
C ARG A 26 2.85 5.82 -12.49
N ASP A 27 3.71 5.33 -11.60
CA ASP A 27 3.31 4.30 -10.64
C ASP A 27 2.23 4.85 -9.68
N ASP A 28 1.21 4.05 -9.44
CA ASP A 28 0.02 4.44 -8.67
C ASP A 28 -0.52 3.31 -7.80
N LEU A 29 0.08 2.14 -7.87
CA LEU A 29 -0.31 0.94 -7.15
C LEU A 29 0.91 0.31 -6.47
N THR A 30 0.81 0.09 -5.17
CA THR A 30 1.92 -0.41 -4.34
C THR A 30 1.46 -1.59 -3.50
N LEU A 31 2.34 -2.57 -3.34
CA LEU A 31 2.14 -3.72 -2.46
C LEU A 31 3.29 -3.79 -1.45
N PHE A 32 2.94 -3.85 -0.18
CA PHE A 32 3.82 -4.25 0.91
C PHE A 32 3.39 -5.65 1.34
N TYR A 33 4.29 -6.61 1.17
CA TYR A 33 4.00 -8.02 1.42
C TYR A 33 4.89 -8.56 2.54
N PHE A 34 4.25 -9.12 3.56
CA PHE A 34 4.87 -9.76 4.71
C PHE A 34 4.53 -11.25 4.66
N PRO A 35 5.37 -12.10 4.04
CA PRO A 35 5.04 -13.53 3.88
C PRO A 35 4.68 -14.23 5.18
N GLU A 36 5.31 -13.83 6.28
CA GLU A 36 5.08 -14.38 7.62
C GLU A 36 4.18 -13.52 8.50
N GLY A 37 3.63 -12.45 7.94
CA GLY A 37 2.70 -11.56 8.61
C GLY A 37 3.34 -10.45 9.43
N SER A 38 2.53 -9.47 9.79
CA SER A 38 2.87 -8.35 10.67
C SER A 38 1.69 -8.02 11.59
N ASN A 39 1.92 -7.98 12.90
CA ASN A 39 0.90 -7.65 13.90
C ASN A 39 0.64 -6.15 14.06
N HIS A 40 1.42 -5.31 13.37
CA HIS A 40 1.46 -3.87 13.62
C HIS A 40 0.97 -3.00 12.46
N ALA A 41 0.53 -3.59 11.36
CA ALA A 41 0.05 -2.83 10.20
C ALA A 41 -1.45 -2.56 10.29
N VAL A 42 -1.84 -1.29 10.33
CA VAL A 42 -3.24 -0.83 10.31
C VAL A 42 -3.35 0.37 9.38
N ALA A 43 -4.33 0.36 8.49
CA ALA A 43 -4.62 1.50 7.61
C ALA A 43 -5.99 2.11 7.94
N TYR A 44 -6.05 3.42 8.08
CA TYR A 44 -7.28 4.16 8.33
C TYR A 44 -7.22 5.56 7.72
N THR A 45 -8.34 6.25 7.67
CA THR A 45 -8.40 7.66 7.23
C THR A 45 -8.77 8.57 8.38
N LYS A 46 -8.14 9.75 8.44
CA LYS A 46 -8.52 10.84 9.36
C LYS A 46 -9.58 11.78 8.79
N SER A 47 -9.93 11.64 7.54
CA SER A 47 -11.03 12.43 6.96
C SER A 47 -12.34 12.13 7.69
N SER A 48 -13.19 13.13 7.86
CA SER A 48 -14.58 12.92 8.29
C SER A 48 -15.37 12.06 7.28
N ILE A 49 -14.83 11.93 6.07
CA ILE A 49 -15.35 11.08 5.00
C ILE A 49 -14.58 9.76 5.03
N VAL A 50 -15.25 8.68 5.44
CA VAL A 50 -14.66 7.35 5.50
C VAL A 50 -14.63 6.73 4.10
N SER A 51 -13.48 6.22 3.68
CA SER A 51 -13.36 5.50 2.40
C SER A 51 -13.93 4.08 2.51
N GLU A 52 -14.37 3.53 1.37
CA GLU A 52 -14.78 2.12 1.32
C GLU A 52 -13.60 1.17 1.58
N SER A 53 -12.37 1.59 1.31
CA SER A 53 -11.16 0.84 1.67
C SER A 53 -11.05 0.66 3.20
N ILE A 54 -11.31 1.70 3.98
CA ILE A 54 -11.32 1.61 5.44
C ILE A 54 -12.49 0.77 5.94
N ASN A 55 -13.67 0.90 5.35
CA ASN A 55 -14.83 0.07 5.67
C ASN A 55 -14.54 -1.41 5.42
N TRP A 56 -13.90 -1.71 4.29
CA TRP A 56 -13.48 -3.06 3.94
C TRP A 56 -12.50 -3.63 4.98
N ASN A 57 -11.50 -2.85 5.37
CA ASN A 57 -10.52 -3.25 6.38
C ASN A 57 -11.19 -3.56 7.72
N ARG A 58 -12.10 -2.70 8.17
CA ARG A 58 -12.85 -2.90 9.42
C ARG A 58 -13.68 -4.17 9.42
N LYS A 59 -14.26 -4.50 8.26
CA LYS A 59 -15.08 -5.72 8.10
C LYS A 59 -14.24 -6.98 8.04
N ASN A 60 -13.10 -6.96 7.36
CA ASN A 60 -12.38 -8.17 6.96
C ASN A 60 -11.05 -8.38 7.67
N ALA A 61 -10.29 -7.33 7.95
CA ALA A 61 -8.93 -7.45 8.45
C ALA A 61 -8.87 -7.92 9.90
N LYS A 62 -7.92 -8.78 10.21
CA LYS A 62 -7.58 -9.27 11.55
C LYS A 62 -6.18 -8.78 11.95
N ASN A 63 -5.69 -9.24 13.10
CA ASN A 63 -4.49 -8.67 13.73
C ASN A 63 -3.17 -8.96 13.01
N ASN A 64 -3.09 -10.02 12.21
CA ASN A 64 -1.86 -10.42 11.53
C ASN A 64 -1.99 -10.13 10.03
N ILE A 65 -1.42 -9.02 9.59
CA ILE A 65 -1.52 -8.57 8.19
C ILE A 65 -0.35 -9.11 7.38
N LYS A 66 -0.67 -9.69 6.23
CA LYS A 66 0.33 -10.19 5.27
C LYS A 66 0.46 -9.29 4.04
N ALA A 67 -0.55 -8.53 3.70
CA ALA A 67 -0.52 -7.67 2.52
C ALA A 67 -1.20 -6.33 2.77
N LEU A 68 -0.51 -5.26 2.41
CA LEU A 68 -1.05 -3.91 2.33
C LEU A 68 -1.00 -3.46 0.87
N VAL A 69 -2.16 -3.18 0.29
CA VAL A 69 -2.28 -2.63 -1.06
C VAL A 69 -2.66 -1.15 -0.98
N VAL A 70 -1.86 -0.32 -1.60
CA VAL A 70 -2.06 1.14 -1.63
C VAL A 70 -2.30 1.57 -3.07
N ASN A 71 -3.41 2.27 -3.32
CA ASN A 71 -3.62 2.97 -4.57
C ASN A 71 -3.67 4.48 -4.35
N THR A 72 -3.19 5.23 -5.34
CA THR A 72 -3.36 6.68 -5.42
C THR A 72 -4.37 7.04 -6.52
N LYS A 73 -4.56 8.33 -6.78
CA LYS A 73 -5.51 8.89 -7.75
C LYS A 73 -6.97 8.87 -7.30
N ASN A 74 -7.41 7.86 -6.59
CA ASN A 74 -8.81 7.71 -6.16
C ASN A 74 -8.86 7.29 -4.69
N ALA A 75 -9.58 8.06 -3.88
CA ALA A 75 -9.70 7.84 -2.44
C ALA A 75 -10.69 6.72 -2.06
N ASN A 76 -11.43 6.18 -3.03
CA ASN A 76 -12.50 5.20 -2.81
C ASN A 76 -13.57 5.70 -1.81
N THR A 77 -13.96 6.96 -1.95
CA THR A 77 -15.00 7.60 -1.12
C THR A 77 -16.24 7.88 -1.95
N PHE A 78 -17.41 7.79 -1.33
CA PHE A 78 -18.70 7.94 -1.99
C PHE A 78 -18.89 6.98 -3.19
N THR A 79 -18.26 5.85 -3.15
CA THR A 79 -18.34 4.82 -4.20
C THR A 79 -19.35 3.73 -3.84
N GLY A 80 -19.82 3.70 -2.61
CA GLY A 80 -20.81 2.75 -2.13
C GLY A 80 -20.41 1.30 -2.36
N ASP A 81 -21.40 0.48 -2.72
CA ASP A 81 -21.17 -0.96 -2.95
C ASP A 81 -20.16 -1.22 -4.07
N GLN A 82 -20.09 -0.38 -5.07
CA GLN A 82 -19.13 -0.53 -6.17
C GLN A 82 -17.69 -0.51 -5.65
N GLY A 83 -17.37 0.42 -4.76
CA GLY A 83 -16.04 0.50 -4.17
C GLY A 83 -15.75 -0.63 -3.19
N LEU A 84 -16.74 -1.06 -2.42
CA LEU A 84 -16.59 -2.12 -1.42
C LEU A 84 -16.49 -3.50 -2.06
N VAL A 85 -17.41 -3.84 -2.96
CA VAL A 85 -17.43 -5.12 -3.69
C VAL A 85 -16.21 -5.24 -4.60
N GLY A 86 -15.80 -4.13 -5.20
CA GLY A 86 -14.59 -4.09 -6.02
C GLY A 86 -13.33 -4.47 -5.25
N LEU A 87 -13.23 -4.10 -3.98
CA LEU A 87 -12.11 -4.52 -3.13
C LEU A 87 -12.11 -6.02 -2.85
N ASP A 88 -13.28 -6.65 -2.71
CA ASP A 88 -13.37 -8.12 -2.61
C ASP A 88 -12.78 -8.78 -3.85
N ASP A 89 -13.11 -8.28 -5.03
CA ASP A 89 -12.61 -8.81 -6.30
C ASP A 89 -11.08 -8.64 -6.43
N ILE A 90 -10.58 -7.46 -6.08
CA ILE A 90 -9.14 -7.19 -6.06
C ILE A 90 -8.43 -8.11 -5.04
N ALA A 91 -9.00 -8.26 -3.84
CA ALA A 91 -8.42 -9.12 -2.81
C ALA A 91 -8.33 -10.57 -3.25
N ARG A 92 -9.37 -11.11 -3.86
CA ARG A 92 -9.37 -12.49 -4.39
C ARG A 92 -8.34 -12.67 -5.50
N THR A 93 -8.20 -11.70 -6.37
CA THR A 93 -7.17 -11.69 -7.42
C THR A 93 -5.76 -11.68 -6.82
N LEU A 94 -5.56 -10.91 -5.74
CA LEU A 94 -4.29 -10.89 -5.02
C LEU A 94 -3.97 -12.25 -4.40
N LEU A 95 -4.93 -12.88 -3.73
CA LEU A 95 -4.76 -14.22 -3.14
C LEU A 95 -4.32 -15.23 -4.20
N GLU A 96 -4.97 -15.22 -5.34
CA GLU A 96 -4.64 -16.11 -6.46
C GLU A 96 -3.23 -15.85 -6.99
N SER A 97 -2.85 -14.59 -7.13
CA SER A 97 -1.53 -14.20 -7.63
C SER A 97 -0.39 -14.55 -6.67
N LEU A 98 -0.66 -14.58 -5.36
CA LEU A 98 0.35 -14.90 -4.33
C LEU A 98 0.60 -16.42 -4.19
N LYS A 99 -0.30 -17.27 -4.67
CA LYS A 99 -0.21 -18.73 -4.47
C LYS A 99 1.11 -19.32 -4.93
N LYS A 100 1.60 -18.91 -6.10
CA LYS A 100 2.85 -19.44 -6.65
C LYS A 100 4.03 -19.17 -5.74
N ILE A 101 4.19 -17.92 -5.31
CA ILE A 101 5.28 -17.50 -4.41
C ILE A 101 5.17 -18.24 -3.07
N GLU A 102 3.98 -18.36 -2.54
CA GLU A 102 3.72 -19.00 -1.26
C GLU A 102 4.01 -20.49 -1.31
N ASN A 103 3.62 -21.17 -2.38
CA ASN A 103 3.93 -22.59 -2.58
C ASN A 103 5.42 -22.84 -2.75
N GLU A 104 6.10 -22.03 -3.58
CA GLU A 104 7.53 -22.18 -3.85
C GLU A 104 8.41 -21.95 -2.63
N ASN A 105 7.98 -21.10 -1.70
CA ASN A 105 8.74 -20.73 -0.51
C ASN A 105 8.25 -21.37 0.78
N GLY A 106 7.19 -22.17 0.72
CA GLY A 106 6.61 -22.79 1.92
C GLY A 106 5.94 -21.81 2.86
N TYR A 107 5.51 -20.65 2.36
CA TYR A 107 4.76 -19.69 3.13
C TYR A 107 3.32 -20.16 3.33
N GLU A 108 2.75 -19.85 4.48
CA GLU A 108 1.32 -20.05 4.72
C GLU A 108 0.51 -19.19 3.76
N LYS A 109 -0.58 -19.73 3.23
CA LYS A 109 -1.42 -19.02 2.25
C LYS A 109 -2.07 -17.79 2.87
N THR A 110 -1.95 -16.66 2.18
CA THR A 110 -2.65 -15.43 2.53
C THR A 110 -4.15 -15.62 2.39
N LYS A 111 -4.91 -15.08 3.34
CA LYS A 111 -6.36 -15.12 3.39
C LYS A 111 -6.92 -13.69 3.34
N ILE A 112 -8.20 -13.55 3.07
CA ILE A 112 -8.89 -12.25 3.03
C ILE A 112 -8.62 -11.42 4.30
N LYS A 113 -8.68 -12.06 5.47
CA LYS A 113 -8.42 -11.40 6.77
C LYS A 113 -7.00 -10.87 6.95
N ASP A 114 -6.07 -11.27 6.09
CA ASP A 114 -4.64 -10.89 6.15
C ASP A 114 -4.33 -9.69 5.25
N ILE A 115 -5.33 -9.13 4.57
CA ILE A 115 -5.18 -8.03 3.61
C ILE A 115 -5.78 -6.76 4.18
N ILE A 116 -5.07 -5.64 3.98
CA ILE A 116 -5.61 -4.29 4.18
C ILE A 116 -5.38 -3.44 2.94
N PHE A 117 -6.28 -2.48 2.73
CA PHE A 117 -6.23 -1.51 1.65
C PHE A 117 -6.06 -0.10 2.18
N ALA A 118 -5.32 0.73 1.46
CA ALA A 118 -5.26 2.16 1.67
C ALA A 118 -5.45 2.87 0.32
N SER A 119 -6.33 3.84 0.29
CA SER A 119 -6.66 4.59 -0.92
C SER A 119 -6.57 6.09 -0.64
N THR A 120 -5.96 6.83 -1.56
CA THR A 120 -5.84 8.28 -1.46
C THR A 120 -6.03 8.92 -2.83
N GLY A 121 -6.54 10.14 -2.87
CA GLY A 121 -6.74 10.89 -4.10
C GLY A 121 -8.10 11.56 -4.18
N VAL A 122 -8.67 11.59 -5.38
CA VAL A 122 -9.93 12.26 -5.67
C VAL A 122 -11.10 11.57 -5.00
N ILE A 123 -11.99 12.37 -4.44
CA ILE A 123 -13.21 11.94 -3.73
C ILE A 123 -14.39 11.88 -4.72
N GLY A 124 -15.19 10.80 -4.61
CA GLY A 124 -16.47 10.69 -5.31
C GLY A 124 -16.41 10.20 -6.74
N GLU A 125 -15.23 9.93 -7.28
CA GLU A 125 -15.09 9.27 -8.57
C GLU A 125 -15.27 7.76 -8.44
N LYS A 126 -15.79 7.12 -9.49
CA LYS A 126 -15.89 5.66 -9.57
C LYS A 126 -14.55 5.01 -9.27
N PHE A 127 -14.54 4.02 -8.38
CA PHE A 127 -13.33 3.29 -8.04
C PHE A 127 -12.85 2.44 -9.22
N PRO A 128 -11.57 2.54 -9.65
CA PRO A 128 -11.07 1.89 -10.87
C PRO A 128 -10.74 0.41 -10.65
N VAL A 129 -11.73 -0.41 -10.34
CA VAL A 129 -11.59 -1.82 -9.98
C VAL A 129 -10.86 -2.62 -11.04
N GLU A 130 -11.30 -2.52 -12.30
CA GLU A 130 -10.74 -3.32 -13.39
C GLU A 130 -9.27 -2.99 -13.66
N LYS A 131 -8.91 -1.72 -13.65
CA LYS A 131 -7.51 -1.29 -13.84
C LYS A 131 -6.61 -1.84 -12.73
N ILE A 132 -7.05 -1.77 -11.48
CA ILE A 132 -6.30 -2.29 -10.35
C ILE A 132 -6.21 -3.81 -10.45
N LYS A 133 -7.33 -4.48 -10.61
CA LYS A 133 -7.43 -5.94 -10.71
C LYS A 133 -6.53 -6.50 -11.82
N ASN A 134 -6.58 -5.89 -13.01
CA ASN A 134 -5.81 -6.32 -14.16
C ASN A 134 -4.28 -6.15 -13.97
N ASN A 135 -3.85 -5.36 -13.00
CA ASN A 135 -2.43 -5.12 -12.71
C ASN A 135 -1.95 -5.81 -11.43
N ILE A 136 -2.79 -6.55 -10.72
CA ILE A 136 -2.40 -7.25 -9.49
C ILE A 136 -1.35 -8.32 -9.77
N SER A 137 -1.50 -9.13 -10.81
CA SER A 137 -0.52 -10.15 -11.17
C SER A 137 0.85 -9.54 -11.48
N TYR A 138 0.87 -8.42 -12.20
CA TYR A 138 2.09 -7.68 -12.51
C TYR A 138 2.72 -7.08 -11.24
N LEU A 139 1.90 -6.53 -10.35
CA LEU A 139 2.35 -6.02 -9.06
C LEU A 139 3.05 -7.11 -8.23
N VAL A 140 2.45 -8.28 -8.14
CA VAL A 140 3.03 -9.43 -7.43
C VAL A 140 4.33 -9.92 -8.08
N SER A 141 4.37 -9.98 -9.41
CA SER A 141 5.57 -10.43 -10.13
C SER A 141 6.76 -9.47 -9.98
N ASN A 142 6.51 -8.23 -9.59
CA ASN A 142 7.54 -7.21 -9.35
C ASN A 142 7.97 -7.08 -7.88
N LEU A 143 7.51 -7.95 -6.98
CA LEU A 143 7.94 -7.94 -5.59
C LEU A 143 9.46 -8.08 -5.48
N ARG A 144 10.05 -7.24 -4.62
CA ARG A 144 11.50 -7.19 -4.36
C ARG A 144 11.78 -7.42 -2.89
N ILE A 145 12.64 -8.37 -2.60
CA ILE A 145 13.20 -8.62 -1.27
C ILE A 145 14.24 -7.56 -0.96
N ASN A 146 15.11 -7.27 -1.92
CA ASN A 146 16.16 -6.26 -1.78
C ASN A 146 15.56 -4.85 -1.88
N GLN A 147 15.75 -4.05 -0.84
CA GLN A 147 15.13 -2.75 -0.67
C GLN A 147 16.18 -1.64 -0.73
N ASN A 148 16.71 -1.40 -1.92
CA ASN A 148 17.67 -0.33 -2.12
C ASN A 148 16.97 1.04 -2.22
N LYS A 149 17.77 2.10 -2.30
CA LYS A 149 17.28 3.48 -2.41
C LYS A 149 16.34 3.68 -3.60
N LEU A 150 16.64 3.06 -4.75
CA LEU A 150 15.81 3.19 -5.95
C LEU A 150 14.43 2.58 -5.77
N ILE A 151 14.35 1.45 -5.09
CA ILE A 151 13.08 0.79 -4.76
C ILE A 151 12.25 1.68 -3.83
N TRP A 152 12.87 2.26 -2.80
CA TRP A 152 12.16 3.15 -1.88
C TRP A 152 11.71 4.44 -2.55
N LEU A 153 12.51 5.01 -3.45
CA LEU A 153 12.09 6.17 -4.26
C LEU A 153 10.91 5.83 -5.16
N LYS A 154 10.93 4.66 -5.78
CA LYS A 154 9.83 4.17 -6.62
C LYS A 154 8.53 4.02 -5.81
N VAL A 155 8.61 3.39 -4.64
CA VAL A 155 7.47 3.24 -3.71
C VAL A 155 6.95 4.60 -3.25
N ALA A 156 7.83 5.50 -2.85
CA ALA A 156 7.45 6.84 -2.43
C ALA A 156 6.73 7.60 -3.56
N SER A 157 7.26 7.55 -4.77
CA SER A 157 6.63 8.17 -5.94
C SER A 157 5.25 7.59 -6.23
N ALA A 158 5.09 6.29 -6.08
CA ALA A 158 3.81 5.61 -6.30
C ALA A 158 2.74 6.01 -5.28
N ILE A 159 3.13 6.28 -4.04
CA ILE A 159 2.23 6.69 -2.95
C ILE A 159 1.87 8.17 -3.04
N MET A 160 2.71 8.98 -3.69
CA MET A 160 2.48 10.41 -3.81
C MET A 160 1.26 10.74 -4.65
N THR A 161 0.46 11.69 -4.15
CA THR A 161 -0.56 12.36 -4.96
C THR A 161 -0.01 13.68 -5.46
N THR A 162 -0.19 13.97 -6.75
CA THR A 162 0.19 15.26 -7.35
C THR A 162 -0.94 16.27 -7.31
N ASP A 163 -2.11 15.88 -6.83
CA ASP A 163 -3.28 16.73 -6.81
C ASP A 163 -3.31 17.55 -5.52
N THR A 164 -3.21 18.88 -5.68
CA THR A 164 -3.24 19.86 -4.58
C THR A 164 -4.63 20.37 -4.23
N ARG A 165 -5.68 19.76 -4.77
CA ARG A 165 -7.06 20.23 -4.55
C ARG A 165 -7.50 20.01 -3.09
N PRO A 166 -8.31 20.95 -2.52
CA PRO A 166 -8.71 20.89 -1.11
C PRO A 166 -9.63 19.70 -0.74
N LYS A 167 -10.04 18.88 -1.70
CA LYS A 167 -10.96 17.75 -1.52
C LYS A 167 -10.26 16.37 -1.54
N LEU A 168 -8.99 16.30 -1.20
CA LEU A 168 -8.26 15.03 -1.15
C LEU A 168 -8.47 14.34 0.19
N ALA A 169 -8.84 13.07 0.15
CA ALA A 169 -8.70 12.18 1.28
C ALA A 169 -7.30 11.59 1.29
N TYR A 170 -6.75 11.39 2.47
CA TYR A 170 -5.49 10.68 2.68
C TYR A 170 -5.70 9.56 3.68
N SER A 171 -4.92 8.48 3.51
CA SER A 171 -4.92 7.36 4.44
C SER A 171 -3.75 7.47 5.41
N GLU A 172 -3.94 6.96 6.60
CA GLU A 172 -2.88 6.78 7.59
C GLU A 172 -2.61 5.30 7.79
N ILE A 173 -1.36 4.96 7.98
CA ILE A 173 -0.92 3.62 8.33
C ILE A 173 -0.35 3.68 9.73
N LYS A 174 -0.91 2.91 10.65
CA LYS A 174 -0.35 2.73 11.98
C LYS A 174 0.55 1.49 11.99
N LEU A 175 1.81 1.70 12.33
CA LEU A 175 2.81 0.65 12.46
C LEU A 175 3.40 0.73 13.87
N GLY A 176 3.00 -0.20 14.75
CA GLY A 176 3.32 -0.09 16.17
C GLY A 176 2.72 1.18 16.76
N ASP A 177 3.54 2.01 17.40
CA ASP A 177 3.13 3.31 17.98
C ASP A 177 3.22 4.48 16.99
N LYS A 178 3.63 4.23 15.75
CA LYS A 178 3.85 5.27 14.75
C LYS A 178 2.71 5.35 13.75
N ILE A 179 2.34 6.58 13.43
CA ILE A 179 1.31 6.90 12.44
C ILE A 179 1.99 7.55 11.25
N VAL A 180 1.78 6.95 10.07
CA VAL A 180 2.30 7.45 8.81
C VAL A 180 1.15 7.92 7.94
N ARG A 181 1.20 9.18 7.54
CA ARG A 181 0.23 9.75 6.60
C ARG A 181 0.77 9.57 5.19
N ILE A 182 0.04 8.85 4.34
CA ILE A 182 0.45 8.62 2.95
C ILE A 182 0.61 9.96 2.22
N ALA A 183 -0.31 10.89 2.42
CA ALA A 183 -0.19 12.23 1.86
C ALA A 183 0.98 13.03 2.45
N GLY A 184 1.31 12.82 3.73
CA GLY A 184 2.47 13.45 4.39
C GLY A 184 3.79 12.94 3.85
N ILE A 185 3.89 11.65 3.55
CA ILE A 185 5.04 11.05 2.85
C ILE A 185 5.23 11.73 1.50
N ALA A 186 4.13 11.95 0.78
CA ALA A 186 4.13 12.62 -0.50
C ALA A 186 4.72 14.04 -0.44
N LYS A 187 4.31 14.85 0.54
CA LYS A 187 4.86 16.21 0.74
C LYS A 187 6.34 16.22 1.10
N GLY A 188 6.77 15.25 1.92
CA GLY A 188 8.17 15.11 2.32
C GLY A 188 9.09 14.66 1.20
N SER A 189 8.57 13.94 0.21
CA SER A 189 9.38 13.32 -0.85
C SER A 189 10.00 14.31 -1.83
N GLY A 190 9.33 15.44 -2.09
CA GLY A 190 9.86 16.47 -2.99
C GLY A 190 11.10 17.19 -2.44
N MET A 191 11.26 17.22 -1.10
CA MET A 191 12.35 17.92 -0.44
C MET A 191 13.37 17.00 0.25
N ILE A 192 13.03 15.72 0.49
CA ILE A 192 13.79 14.82 1.37
C ILE A 192 13.87 13.39 0.80
N ALA A 193 14.02 13.24 -0.53
CA ALA A 193 14.09 11.92 -1.18
C ALA A 193 15.09 10.93 -0.53
N PRO A 194 16.26 11.33 -0.02
CA PRO A 194 17.16 10.45 0.71
C PRO A 194 16.62 9.98 2.07
N ASN A 195 15.75 10.76 2.71
CA ASN A 195 15.22 10.45 4.05
C ASN A 195 13.97 9.58 4.02
N LEU A 196 13.31 9.46 2.88
CA LEU A 196 12.11 8.63 2.73
C LEU A 196 12.41 7.15 2.94
N ALA A 197 13.45 6.64 2.32
CA ALA A 197 13.87 5.26 2.51
C ALA A 197 14.21 4.98 3.98
N THR A 198 14.91 5.91 4.65
CA THR A 198 15.22 5.84 6.08
C THR A 198 13.94 5.86 6.92
N MET A 199 12.98 6.71 6.58
CA MET A 199 11.70 6.82 7.27
C MET A 199 10.87 5.54 7.13
N PHE A 200 10.76 4.98 5.91
CA PHE A 200 10.11 3.70 5.69
C PHE A 200 10.81 2.57 6.43
N SER A 201 12.13 2.49 6.36
CA SER A 201 12.92 1.50 7.10
C SER A 201 12.66 1.59 8.61
N PHE A 202 12.64 2.80 9.15
CA PHE A 202 12.39 3.04 10.57
C PHE A 202 10.97 2.61 10.98
N ILE A 203 9.96 2.93 10.17
CA ILE A 203 8.56 2.61 10.42
C ILE A 203 8.35 1.10 10.41
N PHE A 204 8.86 0.39 9.40
CA PHE A 204 8.70 -1.06 9.29
C PHE A 204 9.60 -1.83 10.25
N THR A 205 10.76 -1.31 10.60
CA THR A 205 11.65 -1.91 11.61
C THR A 205 11.06 -1.83 13.00
N ASP A 206 10.44 -0.70 13.37
CA ASP A 206 9.76 -0.54 14.65
C ASP A 206 8.55 -1.48 14.79
N ALA A 207 7.96 -1.94 13.71
CA ALA A 207 6.88 -2.90 13.73
C ALA A 207 7.33 -4.31 14.17
N ASP A 208 8.61 -4.63 14.02
CA ASP A 208 9.20 -5.93 14.38
C ASP A 208 9.76 -5.97 15.82
N ILE A 209 9.79 -4.86 16.51
CA ILE A 209 10.32 -4.78 17.88
C ILE A 209 9.13 -4.79 18.86
N SER A 210 8.62 -5.97 19.15
CA SER A 210 7.66 -6.19 20.24
C SER A 210 8.25 -7.09 21.30
#